data_71e4f401dd85b847df0bb6ba5bd85e87
#
_entry.id   71e4f401dd85b847df0bb6ba5bd85e87
#
_cell.length_a   1.000
_cell.length_b   1.000
_cell.length_c   1.000
_cell.angle_alpha   90.00
_cell.angle_beta   90.00
_cell.angle_gamma   90.00
#
_symmetry.space_group_name_H-M   'P 1'
#
loop_
_entity.id
_entity.type
_entity.pdbx_description
1 polymer ?
#
loop_
_entity_poly.entity_id
_entity_poly.type
_entity_poly.pdbx_seq_one_letter_code
_entity_poly.pdbx_strand_id
1 'polypeptide(L)'
;MLQPKQSRNYVTGLAAACSLLLIACSPEEVRQVNLIPKPEQMTMTGGTFTVDSLALFGGQSSRNIKTVIDEAWSGNPEGYQLDVTPGGIDLRAGSPDGLFYGMQTLRQLYAGGEVPCVSIRDNPRFGYRGLHLDVSRHFFSKEEVMKLLDVMSFYKLNTLHMHLTDAGGWRIEIDKYPKLTSETAFRTESDWRKWWDGRDRKYLPEGTPGAYGGYYTKEDIREIVKHAASKHINIIPEIEFPGHSEEVLMAYPELSCSGKPYQNGDFCIGNEQSFTFMEDVLAEVIDLFPSEYIHVGGDEAGKSAWKKCPKCQALMKEKGMKNVDELQSYMIHRAEEFLNSKDRKLIGWDEILEGGLAPEATVMSWRGEDGGIKSARMGHDVVMTPGNYMYLDFYQADPKTQPYAIGGYTPIKKVYSYDPVPADSLTAEECRHILGVQANTWTEYIQTPEHLEYMMFPRALAASIRSRPRQGHECRERV
;
A
#
# COMPACT_ATOMS: atom_id res chain seq x y z
N MET A 1 31.56 17.42 94.47
CA MET A 1 31.46 18.69 95.20
C MET A 1 30.40 19.54 94.45
N LEU A 2 29.34 19.85 95.20
CA LEU A 2 28.49 21.01 95.18
C LEU A 2 27.79 21.51 93.89
N GLN A 3 26.49 21.31 93.94
CA GLN A 3 25.44 22.16 93.35
C GLN A 3 25.58 23.59 93.88
N PRO A 4 24.86 24.63 93.30
CA PRO A 4 23.40 24.76 93.37
C PRO A 4 22.75 25.43 92.16
N LYS A 5 21.50 25.11 91.83
CA LYS A 5 20.15 25.67 92.13
C LYS A 5 19.85 27.13 91.60
N GLN A 6 18.67 27.17 91.09
CA GLN A 6 17.65 28.27 91.00
C GLN A 6 17.57 28.99 89.65
N SER A 7 16.44 29.44 89.15
CA SER A 7 14.97 29.28 89.35
C SER A 7 14.21 30.01 88.25
N ARG A 8 13.06 29.47 87.87
CA ARG A 8 11.81 30.16 87.43
C ARG A 8 11.86 31.41 86.51
N ASN A 9 11.15 31.34 85.37
CA ASN A 9 9.84 32.07 85.31
C ASN A 9 9.11 31.73 84.00
N TYR A 10 7.77 31.50 84.13
CA TYR A 10 6.77 31.29 83.14
C TYR A 10 6.45 32.54 82.33
N VAL A 11 6.31 32.46 81.00
CA VAL A 11 5.40 33.34 80.27
C VAL A 11 4.74 32.49 79.20
N THR A 12 3.43 32.35 79.33
CA THR A 12 2.50 31.77 78.40
C THR A 12 2.35 32.69 77.19
N GLY A 13 2.51 32.12 76.00
CA GLY A 13 2.17 32.77 74.72
C GLY A 13 1.54 31.77 73.78
N LEU A 14 0.20 31.78 73.64
CA LEU A 14 -0.54 31.09 72.61
C LEU A 14 -0.11 31.69 71.25
N ALA A 15 0.56 30.87 70.44
CA ALA A 15 0.70 31.15 69.02
C ALA A 15 -0.14 30.09 68.25
N ALA A 16 -1.26 30.58 67.68
CA ALA A 16 -2.10 29.79 66.75
C ALA A 16 -1.33 29.52 65.47
N ALA A 17 -0.90 28.27 65.30
CA ALA A 17 -0.32 27.78 64.03
C ALA A 17 -1.45 27.57 63.01
N CYS A 18 -1.65 28.53 62.10
CA CYS A 18 -2.37 28.34 60.85
C CYS A 18 -1.52 27.44 59.96
N SER A 19 -1.80 26.15 59.94
CA SER A 19 -1.26 25.20 58.97
C SER A 19 -1.98 25.44 57.64
N LEU A 20 -1.41 26.25 56.78
CA LEU A 20 -1.72 26.31 55.37
C LEU A 20 -1.33 24.93 54.75
N LEU A 21 -2.30 24.08 54.53
CA LEU A 21 -2.19 22.92 53.64
C LEU A 21 -2.01 23.48 52.23
N LEU A 22 -0.79 23.68 51.81
CA LEU A 22 -0.42 23.75 50.40
C LEU A 22 -0.69 22.37 49.83
N ILE A 23 -1.89 22.16 49.24
CA ILE A 23 -2.12 21.05 48.30
C ILE A 23 -1.18 21.35 47.14
N ALA A 24 -0.01 20.75 47.16
CA ALA A 24 0.85 20.69 45.98
C ALA A 24 0.06 19.84 44.97
N CYS A 25 -0.62 20.47 44.01
CA CYS A 25 -0.98 19.83 42.77
C CYS A 25 0.33 19.38 42.15
N SER A 26 0.66 18.11 42.29
CA SER A 26 1.65 17.47 41.44
C SER A 26 1.20 17.76 40.00
N PRO A 27 2.06 18.25 39.10
CA PRO A 27 1.69 18.34 37.71
C PRO A 27 1.32 16.93 37.28
N GLU A 28 0.06 16.75 36.87
CA GLU A 28 -0.40 15.51 36.26
C GLU A 28 0.59 15.17 35.15
N GLU A 29 1.28 14.04 35.28
CA GLU A 29 2.22 13.59 34.25
C GLU A 29 1.44 13.48 32.94
N VAL A 30 1.66 14.42 32.01
CA VAL A 30 1.01 14.41 30.70
C VAL A 30 1.46 13.13 30.00
N ARG A 31 0.54 12.17 29.92
CA ARG A 31 0.78 10.88 29.29
C ARG A 31 1.26 11.12 27.85
N GLN A 32 2.50 10.73 27.55
CA GLN A 32 2.98 10.76 26.17
C GLN A 32 2.20 9.74 25.34
N VAL A 33 1.60 10.21 24.26
CA VAL A 33 0.85 9.38 23.31
C VAL A 33 1.63 9.30 22.00
N ASN A 34 1.86 8.08 21.54
CA ASN A 34 2.53 7.81 20.29
C ASN A 34 1.51 7.29 19.26
N LEU A 35 1.09 8.17 18.35
CA LEU A 35 0.20 7.83 17.23
C LEU A 35 1.00 7.54 15.97
N ILE A 36 0.56 6.56 15.21
CA ILE A 36 1.13 6.20 13.91
C ILE A 36 0.01 6.15 12.86
N PRO A 37 0.06 6.96 11.81
CA PRO A 37 0.96 8.09 11.64
C PRO A 37 0.73 9.22 12.66
N LYS A 38 1.77 10.00 12.95
CA LYS A 38 1.65 11.17 13.81
C LYS A 38 0.74 12.21 13.14
N PRO A 39 -0.30 12.73 13.83
CA PRO A 39 -1.18 13.73 13.26
C PRO A 39 -0.46 15.06 12.99
N GLU A 40 -1.03 15.87 12.11
CA GLU A 40 -0.50 17.18 11.75
C GLU A 40 -0.38 18.10 12.99
N GLN A 41 -1.44 18.13 13.82
CA GLN A 41 -1.49 18.92 15.05
C GLN A 41 -2.06 18.06 16.18
N MET A 42 -1.42 18.11 17.35
CA MET A 42 -1.89 17.42 18.55
C MET A 42 -1.52 18.20 19.79
N THR A 43 -2.48 18.47 20.64
CA THR A 43 -2.33 19.16 21.94
C THR A 43 -2.99 18.35 23.04
N MET A 44 -2.22 17.91 24.02
CA MET A 44 -2.76 17.27 25.23
C MET A 44 -3.40 18.31 26.12
N THR A 45 -4.65 18.05 26.57
CA THR A 45 -5.43 19.01 27.37
C THR A 45 -5.55 18.61 28.84
N GLY A 46 -4.95 17.46 29.22
CA GLY A 46 -4.98 16.94 30.59
C GLY A 46 -6.26 16.19 30.94
N GLY A 47 -6.12 15.16 31.78
CA GLY A 47 -7.21 14.27 32.15
C GLY A 47 -7.46 13.14 31.17
N THR A 48 -8.48 12.30 31.48
CA THR A 48 -8.92 11.16 30.68
C THR A 48 -10.44 11.17 30.53
N PHE A 49 -10.92 10.46 29.51
CA PHE A 49 -12.34 10.14 29.31
C PHE A 49 -12.52 8.62 29.30
N THR A 50 -13.42 8.12 30.12
CA THR A 50 -13.77 6.69 30.15
C THR A 50 -14.70 6.35 29.00
N VAL A 51 -14.34 5.36 28.21
CA VAL A 51 -15.13 4.91 27.04
C VAL A 51 -15.22 3.39 26.99
N ASP A 52 -16.39 2.89 26.64
CA ASP A 52 -16.61 1.46 26.41
C ASP A 52 -15.88 1.01 25.13
N SER A 53 -15.10 -0.07 25.22
CA SER A 53 -14.45 -0.68 24.07
C SER A 53 -15.43 -1.07 22.95
N LEU A 54 -16.66 -1.48 23.30
CA LEU A 54 -17.70 -1.81 22.32
C LEU A 54 -18.10 -0.61 21.45
N ALA A 55 -18.04 0.61 22.00
CA ALA A 55 -18.28 1.82 21.23
C ALA A 55 -17.17 2.13 20.21
N LEU A 56 -15.93 1.71 20.48
CA LEU A 56 -14.77 1.94 19.61
C LEU A 56 -14.54 0.80 18.59
N PHE A 57 -14.74 -0.43 19.02
CA PHE A 57 -14.36 -1.62 18.25
C PHE A 57 -15.55 -2.47 17.83
N GLY A 58 -16.67 -2.39 18.57
CA GLY A 58 -17.88 -3.22 18.35
C GLY A 58 -18.95 -2.56 17.48
N GLY A 59 -18.73 -1.33 16.99
CA GLY A 59 -19.70 -0.60 16.16
C GLY A 59 -20.97 -0.15 16.89
N GLN A 60 -21.01 -0.20 18.23
CA GLN A 60 -22.12 0.31 19.01
C GLN A 60 -22.09 1.84 19.09
N SER A 61 -23.23 2.49 18.94
CA SER A 61 -23.32 3.93 19.14
C SER A 61 -23.17 4.29 20.62
N SER A 62 -22.42 5.34 20.91
CA SER A 62 -22.29 5.89 22.26
C SER A 62 -22.78 7.33 22.26
N ARG A 63 -23.59 7.70 23.26
CA ARG A 63 -24.10 9.09 23.43
C ARG A 63 -22.99 10.08 23.69
N ASN A 64 -21.83 9.61 24.13
CA ASN A 64 -20.67 10.43 24.48
C ASN A 64 -19.66 10.54 23.36
N ILE A 65 -19.87 9.89 22.20
CA ILE A 65 -19.07 10.02 20.99
C ILE A 65 -19.98 10.64 19.92
N LYS A 66 -19.73 11.90 19.62
CA LYS A 66 -20.44 12.61 18.55
C LYS A 66 -19.60 12.62 17.30
N THR A 67 -20.18 12.20 16.20
CA THR A 67 -19.57 12.24 14.87
C THR A 67 -20.38 13.16 13.97
N VAL A 68 -19.70 14.05 13.24
CA VAL A 68 -20.34 15.03 12.35
C VAL A 68 -19.58 15.09 11.02
N ILE A 69 -20.32 14.95 9.92
CA ILE A 69 -19.82 15.37 8.61
C ILE A 69 -20.16 16.86 8.48
N ASP A 70 -19.12 17.68 8.38
CA ASP A 70 -19.23 19.13 8.31
C ASP A 70 -19.22 19.58 6.83
N GLU A 71 -20.38 20.00 6.33
CA GLU A 71 -20.53 20.47 4.95
C GLU A 71 -19.70 21.75 4.67
N ALA A 72 -19.32 22.49 5.71
CA ALA A 72 -18.46 23.67 5.62
C ALA A 72 -16.97 23.34 5.70
N TRP A 73 -16.60 22.08 5.72
CA TRP A 73 -15.21 21.62 5.78
C TRP A 73 -14.42 22.11 4.57
N SER A 74 -13.43 22.98 4.80
CA SER A 74 -12.62 23.60 3.73
C SER A 74 -11.30 22.89 3.45
N GLY A 75 -11.02 21.76 4.13
CA GLY A 75 -9.76 21.02 4.01
C GLY A 75 -9.87 19.79 3.09
N ASN A 76 -8.84 18.95 3.14
CA ASN A 76 -8.85 17.65 2.49
C ASN A 76 -10.07 16.83 3.00
N PRO A 77 -10.86 16.18 2.12
CA PRO A 77 -12.03 15.38 2.54
C PRO A 77 -11.67 14.24 3.51
N GLU A 78 -10.46 13.68 3.45
CA GLU A 78 -9.97 12.69 4.42
C GLU A 78 -9.48 13.31 5.75
N GLY A 79 -9.50 14.65 5.87
CA GLY A 79 -9.12 15.36 7.08
C GLY A 79 -10.17 15.25 8.18
N TYR A 80 -9.75 15.39 9.43
CA TYR A 80 -10.65 15.37 10.59
C TYR A 80 -10.12 16.25 11.73
N GLN A 81 -11.02 16.61 12.63
CA GLN A 81 -10.77 17.19 13.95
C GLN A 81 -11.35 16.26 15.01
N LEU A 82 -10.55 15.91 16.00
CA LEU A 82 -10.92 15.06 17.14
C LEU A 82 -10.63 15.77 18.44
N ASP A 83 -11.66 16.05 19.21
CA ASP A 83 -11.56 16.65 20.53
C ASP A 83 -12.07 15.68 21.59
N VAL A 84 -11.18 15.28 22.50
CA VAL A 84 -11.51 14.45 23.68
C VAL A 84 -11.44 15.31 24.91
N THR A 85 -12.55 15.38 25.63
CA THR A 85 -12.71 16.14 26.90
C THR A 85 -13.24 15.21 28.00
N PRO A 86 -13.19 15.60 29.27
CA PRO A 86 -13.82 14.81 30.34
C PRO A 86 -15.32 14.61 30.16
N GLY A 87 -15.97 15.43 29.34
CA GLY A 87 -17.42 15.37 29.06
C GLY A 87 -17.81 14.50 27.85
N GLY A 88 -16.86 14.11 27.00
CA GLY A 88 -17.11 13.33 25.81
C GLY A 88 -16.13 13.54 24.69
N ILE A 89 -16.44 12.96 23.55
CA ILE A 89 -15.63 12.95 22.32
C ILE A 89 -16.44 13.59 21.20
N ASP A 90 -15.87 14.61 20.57
CA ASP A 90 -16.38 15.25 19.36
C ASP A 90 -15.43 14.94 18.19
N LEU A 91 -15.94 14.31 17.14
CA LEU A 91 -15.19 13.99 15.92
C LEU A 91 -15.90 14.61 14.71
N ARG A 92 -15.21 15.51 14.00
CA ARG A 92 -15.70 16.20 12.81
C ARG A 92 -14.80 15.92 11.62
N ALA A 93 -15.39 15.76 10.44
CA ALA A 93 -14.63 15.57 9.20
C ALA A 93 -15.43 16.06 7.98
N GLY A 94 -14.74 16.24 6.85
CA GLY A 94 -15.40 16.65 5.60
C GLY A 94 -16.07 15.51 4.84
N SER A 95 -15.79 14.25 5.22
CA SER A 95 -16.34 13.07 4.54
C SER A 95 -16.43 11.87 5.49
N PRO A 96 -17.11 10.78 5.06
CA PRO A 96 -17.09 9.50 5.78
C PRO A 96 -15.66 8.95 5.98
N ASP A 97 -14.74 9.15 5.01
CA ASP A 97 -13.34 8.71 5.09
C ASP A 97 -12.61 9.45 6.22
N GLY A 98 -12.79 10.76 6.32
CA GLY A 98 -12.23 11.57 7.41
C GLY A 98 -12.73 11.12 8.78
N LEU A 99 -14.04 10.83 8.94
CA LEU A 99 -14.58 10.26 10.17
C LEU A 99 -13.96 8.90 10.49
N PHE A 100 -13.79 8.05 9.48
CA PHE A 100 -13.17 6.75 9.64
C PHE A 100 -11.72 6.89 10.17
N TYR A 101 -10.91 7.76 9.58
CA TYR A 101 -9.53 7.98 10.03
C TYR A 101 -9.43 8.62 11.41
N GLY A 102 -10.37 9.49 11.76
CA GLY A 102 -10.50 10.02 13.11
C GLY A 102 -10.81 8.92 14.13
N MET A 103 -11.70 7.99 13.78
CA MET A 103 -11.97 6.81 14.62
C MET A 103 -10.76 5.88 14.75
N GLN A 104 -9.92 5.71 13.71
CA GLN A 104 -8.66 4.95 13.84
C GLN A 104 -7.72 5.63 14.85
N THR A 105 -7.63 6.96 14.82
CA THR A 105 -6.85 7.71 15.82
C THR A 105 -7.41 7.49 17.23
N LEU A 106 -8.72 7.56 17.41
CA LEU A 106 -9.35 7.34 18.69
C LEU A 106 -9.08 5.91 19.22
N ARG A 107 -9.10 4.90 18.34
CA ARG A 107 -8.73 3.51 18.66
C ARG A 107 -7.28 3.37 19.12
N GLN A 108 -6.34 4.12 18.50
CA GLN A 108 -4.94 4.13 18.92
C GLN A 108 -4.72 4.84 20.27
N LEU A 109 -5.55 5.82 20.60
CA LEU A 109 -5.52 6.53 21.89
C LEU A 109 -6.05 5.67 23.04
N TYR A 110 -6.91 4.71 22.76
CA TYR A 110 -7.58 3.88 23.77
C TYR A 110 -6.60 2.96 24.49
N ALA A 111 -6.63 3.00 25.80
CA ALA A 111 -5.88 2.07 26.64
C ALA A 111 -6.60 1.84 27.97
N GLY A 112 -6.92 0.56 28.27
CA GLY A 112 -7.44 0.15 29.55
C GLY A 112 -8.80 0.75 29.95
N GLY A 113 -9.67 1.05 28.98
CA GLY A 113 -10.98 1.66 29.24
C GLY A 113 -11.00 3.19 29.15
N GLU A 114 -9.87 3.82 28.88
CA GLU A 114 -9.73 5.28 28.88
C GLU A 114 -9.08 5.81 27.62
N VAL A 115 -9.40 7.06 27.30
CA VAL A 115 -8.78 7.86 26.25
C VAL A 115 -8.27 9.15 26.88
N PRO A 116 -7.00 9.57 26.64
CA PRO A 116 -6.50 10.84 27.16
C PRO A 116 -7.22 12.01 26.51
N CYS A 117 -7.44 13.08 27.29
CA CYS A 117 -8.01 14.33 26.78
C CYS A 117 -7.01 15.02 25.86
N VAL A 118 -7.41 15.26 24.62
CA VAL A 118 -6.55 15.74 23.55
C VAL A 118 -7.36 16.48 22.49
N SER A 119 -6.76 17.48 21.84
CA SER A 119 -7.27 18.08 20.61
C SER A 119 -6.32 17.73 19.47
N ILE A 120 -6.87 17.13 18.41
CA ILE A 120 -6.14 16.69 17.23
C ILE A 120 -6.78 17.27 15.99
N ARG A 121 -5.94 17.80 15.09
CA ARG A 121 -6.29 18.09 13.70
C ARG A 121 -5.32 17.32 12.80
N ASP A 122 -5.86 16.62 11.81
CA ASP A 122 -5.06 15.78 10.95
C ASP A 122 -5.56 15.81 9.50
N ASN A 123 -4.63 15.86 8.56
CA ASN A 123 -4.88 15.77 7.12
C ASN A 123 -3.80 14.87 6.48
N PRO A 124 -4.14 14.01 5.54
CA PRO A 124 -3.13 13.33 4.74
C PRO A 124 -2.47 14.30 3.76
N ARG A 125 -1.16 14.11 3.51
CA ARG A 125 -0.42 14.86 2.46
C ARG A 125 -0.78 14.35 1.08
N PHE A 126 -1.01 13.04 0.95
CA PHE A 126 -1.26 12.35 -0.30
C PHE A 126 -2.57 11.58 -0.26
N GLY A 127 -3.29 11.60 -1.37
CA GLY A 127 -4.47 10.77 -1.60
C GLY A 127 -4.13 9.29 -1.77
N TYR A 128 -2.93 8.96 -2.29
CA TYR A 128 -2.46 7.59 -2.47
C TYR A 128 -1.47 7.19 -1.38
N ARG A 129 -1.82 6.15 -0.60
CA ARG A 129 -1.00 5.61 0.50
C ARG A 129 -1.04 4.10 0.44
N GLY A 130 -0.11 3.51 -0.34
CA GLY A 130 -0.20 2.14 -0.80
C GLY A 130 0.70 1.14 -0.09
N LEU A 131 0.21 -0.10 -0.07
CA LEU A 131 1.03 -1.31 0.05
C LEU A 131 0.76 -2.20 -1.17
N HIS A 132 1.80 -2.87 -1.65
CA HIS A 132 1.72 -3.90 -2.66
C HIS A 132 1.94 -5.26 -2.02
N LEU A 133 1.18 -6.24 -2.49
CA LEU A 133 1.32 -7.64 -2.11
C LEU A 133 1.36 -8.51 -3.38
N ASP A 134 2.49 -9.17 -3.57
CA ASP A 134 2.63 -10.25 -4.56
C ASP A 134 1.99 -11.53 -4.01
N VAL A 135 0.92 -11.97 -4.64
CA VAL A 135 0.24 -13.24 -4.34
C VAL A 135 0.54 -14.31 -5.38
N SER A 136 1.29 -13.96 -6.43
CA SER A 136 1.67 -14.86 -7.50
C SER A 136 2.85 -15.75 -7.12
N ARG A 137 3.99 -15.16 -6.70
CA ARG A 137 5.18 -15.96 -6.36
C ARG A 137 4.92 -16.83 -5.14
N HIS A 138 4.15 -16.31 -4.17
CA HIS A 138 3.58 -17.07 -3.05
C HIS A 138 2.10 -16.75 -2.91
N PHE A 139 1.27 -17.81 -2.82
CA PHE A 139 -0.17 -17.64 -2.63
C PHE A 139 -0.49 -17.43 -1.15
N PHE A 140 -1.21 -16.37 -0.83
CA PHE A 140 -1.77 -16.07 0.48
C PHE A 140 -3.29 -16.20 0.45
N SER A 141 -3.88 -16.79 1.48
CA SER A 141 -5.32 -16.98 1.56
C SER A 141 -6.07 -15.65 1.64
N LYS A 142 -7.38 -15.65 1.35
CA LYS A 142 -8.19 -14.44 1.48
C LYS A 142 -8.24 -13.93 2.92
N GLU A 143 -8.19 -14.82 3.91
CA GLU A 143 -8.17 -14.47 5.33
C GLU A 143 -6.89 -13.67 5.68
N GLU A 144 -5.76 -14.06 5.11
CA GLU A 144 -4.49 -13.34 5.27
C GLU A 144 -4.52 -11.97 4.60
N VAL A 145 -5.10 -11.87 3.41
CA VAL A 145 -5.32 -10.58 2.73
C VAL A 145 -6.26 -9.69 3.56
N MET A 146 -7.36 -10.24 4.08
CA MET A 146 -8.29 -9.47 4.92
C MET A 146 -7.63 -9.00 6.22
N LYS A 147 -6.79 -9.82 6.85
CA LYS A 147 -5.99 -9.43 8.02
C LYS A 147 -5.03 -8.27 7.69
N LEU A 148 -4.37 -8.32 6.53
CA LEU A 148 -3.52 -7.22 6.07
C LEU A 148 -4.33 -5.92 5.90
N LEU A 149 -5.53 -5.99 5.30
CA LEU A 149 -6.43 -4.84 5.15
C LEU A 149 -6.83 -4.24 6.51
N ASP A 150 -7.06 -5.07 7.53
CA ASP A 150 -7.35 -4.58 8.89
C ASP A 150 -6.18 -3.78 9.48
N VAL A 151 -4.96 -4.28 9.31
CA VAL A 151 -3.75 -3.58 9.76
C VAL A 151 -3.52 -2.28 8.96
N MET A 152 -3.67 -2.33 7.63
CA MET A 152 -3.56 -1.16 6.76
C MET A 152 -4.51 -0.05 7.19
N SER A 153 -5.78 -0.39 7.44
CA SER A 153 -6.80 0.58 7.84
C SER A 153 -6.47 1.24 9.18
N PHE A 154 -6.00 0.46 10.17
CA PHE A 154 -5.63 0.95 11.49
C PHE A 154 -4.51 2.00 11.42
N TYR A 155 -3.59 1.84 10.46
CA TYR A 155 -2.49 2.77 10.20
C TYR A 155 -2.76 3.73 9.04
N LYS A 156 -4.02 3.84 8.58
CA LYS A 156 -4.51 4.82 7.60
C LYS A 156 -3.85 4.71 6.21
N LEU A 157 -3.40 3.51 5.85
CA LEU A 157 -3.11 3.15 4.47
C LEU A 157 -4.42 2.91 3.75
N ASN A 158 -4.57 3.38 2.49
CA ASN A 158 -5.86 3.37 1.80
C ASN A 158 -5.86 2.66 0.44
N THR A 159 -4.72 2.10 0.03
CA THR A 159 -4.62 1.41 -1.25
C THR A 159 -3.83 0.11 -1.09
N LEU A 160 -4.45 -1.02 -1.44
CA LEU A 160 -3.77 -2.30 -1.61
C LEU A 160 -3.60 -2.56 -3.11
N HIS A 161 -2.37 -2.68 -3.57
CA HIS A 161 -2.04 -3.13 -4.90
C HIS A 161 -1.81 -4.65 -4.86
N MET A 162 -2.66 -5.43 -5.53
CA MET A 162 -2.58 -6.88 -5.58
C MET A 162 -1.96 -7.34 -6.89
N HIS A 163 -0.76 -7.89 -6.83
CA HIS A 163 -0.08 -8.50 -7.97
C HIS A 163 -0.57 -9.95 -8.15
N LEU A 164 -1.57 -10.11 -9.04
CA LEU A 164 -2.38 -11.31 -9.17
C LEU A 164 -1.82 -12.34 -10.15
N THR A 165 -0.90 -11.95 -11.02
CA THR A 165 -0.40 -12.78 -12.10
C THR A 165 1.09 -12.60 -12.32
N ASP A 166 1.81 -13.69 -12.48
CA ASP A 166 3.23 -13.76 -12.81
C ASP A 166 3.62 -15.23 -12.99
N ALA A 167 4.84 -15.50 -13.39
CA ALA A 167 5.40 -16.85 -13.55
C ALA A 167 5.23 -17.76 -12.32
N GLY A 168 4.98 -17.22 -11.12
CA GLY A 168 4.70 -17.99 -9.90
C GLY A 168 3.37 -18.74 -9.94
N GLY A 169 2.42 -18.21 -10.68
CA GLY A 169 1.08 -18.78 -10.93
C GLY A 169 0.02 -17.71 -11.11
N TRP A 170 -0.99 -18.04 -11.87
CA TRP A 170 -2.18 -17.21 -12.06
C TRP A 170 -3.12 -17.29 -10.85
N ARG A 171 -3.60 -16.17 -10.30
CA ARG A 171 -4.28 -16.17 -8.99
C ARG A 171 -5.73 -15.68 -8.99
N ILE A 172 -6.35 -15.45 -10.13
CA ILE A 172 -7.73 -14.98 -10.23
C ILE A 172 -8.54 -15.79 -11.23
N GLU A 173 -9.75 -16.20 -10.85
CA GLU A 173 -10.67 -16.93 -11.73
C GLU A 173 -11.15 -16.05 -12.89
N ILE A 174 -11.03 -16.56 -14.13
CA ILE A 174 -11.48 -15.95 -15.37
C ILE A 174 -12.33 -16.97 -16.14
N ASP A 175 -13.61 -16.69 -16.33
CA ASP A 175 -14.55 -17.64 -16.94
C ASP A 175 -14.18 -18.00 -18.37
N LYS A 176 -13.74 -17.01 -19.15
CA LYS A 176 -13.36 -17.22 -20.55
C LYS A 176 -12.09 -18.07 -20.71
N TYR A 177 -11.23 -18.07 -19.71
CA TYR A 177 -9.92 -18.72 -19.77
C TYR A 177 -9.68 -19.66 -18.58
N PRO A 178 -10.48 -20.75 -18.43
CA PRO A 178 -10.45 -21.60 -17.23
C PRO A 178 -9.12 -22.34 -17.01
N LYS A 179 -8.30 -22.52 -18.05
CA LYS A 179 -6.97 -23.14 -17.90
C LYS A 179 -6.01 -22.29 -17.05
N LEU A 180 -6.22 -20.98 -16.94
CA LEU A 180 -5.40 -20.11 -16.12
C LEU A 180 -5.36 -20.55 -14.65
N THR A 181 -6.50 -20.98 -14.11
CA THR A 181 -6.57 -21.50 -12.74
C THR A 181 -6.39 -23.01 -12.68
N SER A 182 -7.01 -23.77 -13.59
CA SER A 182 -6.98 -25.23 -13.55
C SER A 182 -5.60 -25.84 -13.92
N GLU A 183 -4.77 -25.13 -14.68
CA GLU A 183 -3.47 -25.66 -15.16
C GLU A 183 -2.26 -24.85 -14.65
N THR A 184 -2.41 -23.55 -14.32
CA THR A 184 -1.26 -22.69 -14.02
C THR A 184 -1.31 -21.95 -12.67
N ALA A 185 -2.34 -22.20 -11.85
CA ALA A 185 -2.37 -21.70 -10.48
C ALA A 185 -1.57 -22.60 -9.51
N PHE A 186 -1.11 -23.76 -9.93
CA PHE A 186 -0.40 -24.73 -9.10
C PHE A 186 0.92 -25.13 -9.75
N ARG A 187 1.92 -25.45 -8.92
CA ARG A 187 3.27 -25.81 -9.36
C ARG A 187 3.88 -26.94 -8.52
N THR A 188 5.00 -27.51 -8.99
CA THR A 188 5.64 -28.68 -8.38
C THR A 188 6.33 -28.41 -7.04
N GLU A 189 6.70 -27.16 -6.72
CA GLU A 189 7.53 -26.84 -5.58
C GLU A 189 7.10 -25.49 -4.95
N SER A 190 6.99 -25.45 -3.63
CA SER A 190 6.66 -24.21 -2.90
C SER A 190 7.84 -23.27 -2.79
N ASP A 191 9.05 -23.81 -2.59
CA ASP A 191 10.28 -23.03 -2.52
C ASP A 191 10.60 -22.44 -3.90
N TRP A 192 10.58 -21.11 -4.00
CA TRP A 192 10.81 -20.40 -5.25
C TRP A 192 12.14 -20.74 -5.89
N ARG A 193 13.24 -20.76 -5.13
CA ARG A 193 14.57 -21.05 -5.67
C ARG A 193 14.65 -22.45 -6.26
N LYS A 194 14.11 -23.44 -5.55
CA LYS A 194 14.08 -24.83 -6.07
C LYS A 194 13.23 -24.92 -7.33
N TRP A 195 12.11 -24.24 -7.37
CA TRP A 195 11.21 -24.25 -8.52
C TRP A 195 11.78 -23.46 -9.70
N TRP A 196 12.22 -22.22 -9.48
CA TRP A 196 12.67 -21.31 -10.52
C TRP A 196 14.00 -21.78 -11.13
N ASP A 197 14.99 -22.14 -10.31
CA ASP A 197 16.30 -22.64 -10.73
C ASP A 197 16.28 -24.16 -11.04
N GLY A 198 15.20 -24.85 -10.72
CA GLY A 198 15.05 -26.27 -10.88
C GLY A 198 14.91 -26.71 -12.34
N ARG A 199 15.42 -27.90 -12.67
CA ARG A 199 15.29 -28.47 -14.02
C ARG A 199 13.87 -28.88 -14.38
N ASP A 200 13.03 -29.12 -13.39
CA ASP A 200 11.65 -29.58 -13.50
C ASP A 200 10.62 -28.49 -13.16
N ARG A 201 10.96 -27.21 -13.51
CA ARG A 201 10.04 -26.08 -13.38
C ARG A 201 8.77 -26.35 -14.21
N LYS A 202 7.68 -26.73 -13.52
CA LYS A 202 6.40 -27.09 -14.16
C LYS A 202 5.23 -26.59 -13.35
N TYR A 203 4.18 -26.22 -14.06
CA TYR A 203 2.84 -26.09 -13.49
C TYR A 203 2.16 -27.45 -13.44
N LEU A 204 1.23 -27.60 -12.54
CA LEU A 204 0.46 -28.83 -12.31
C LEU A 204 -1.03 -28.52 -12.34
N PRO A 205 -1.85 -29.44 -12.87
CA PRO A 205 -3.29 -29.29 -12.78
C PRO A 205 -3.79 -29.22 -11.34
N GLU A 206 -4.87 -28.49 -11.13
CA GLU A 206 -5.58 -28.43 -9.86
C GLU A 206 -5.91 -29.85 -9.35
N GLY A 207 -5.78 -30.04 -8.03
CA GLY A 207 -6.01 -31.34 -7.39
C GLY A 207 -4.88 -32.36 -7.54
N THR A 208 -3.77 -32.03 -8.22
CA THR A 208 -2.58 -32.88 -8.28
C THR A 208 -1.99 -33.07 -6.88
N PRO A 209 -1.80 -34.34 -6.41
CA PRO A 209 -1.22 -34.57 -5.09
C PRO A 209 0.18 -33.93 -4.95
N GLY A 210 0.37 -33.13 -3.90
CA GLY A 210 1.64 -32.45 -3.61
C GLY A 210 1.88 -31.15 -4.41
N ALA A 211 0.94 -30.74 -5.25
CA ALA A 211 1.01 -29.44 -5.92
C ALA A 211 0.89 -28.31 -4.90
N TYR A 212 1.71 -27.28 -5.07
CA TYR A 212 1.66 -26.03 -4.31
C TYR A 212 1.02 -24.92 -5.15
N GLY A 213 0.11 -24.16 -4.57
CA GLY A 213 -0.53 -23.02 -5.21
C GLY A 213 -1.92 -22.76 -4.66
N GLY A 214 -2.68 -22.01 -5.42
CA GLY A 214 -4.04 -21.58 -5.13
C GLY A 214 -4.44 -20.43 -6.01
N TYR A 215 -5.70 -20.06 -5.96
CA TYR A 215 -6.24 -18.87 -6.63
C TYR A 215 -7.47 -18.38 -5.87
N TYR A 216 -7.86 -17.16 -6.14
CA TYR A 216 -9.11 -16.59 -5.65
C TYR A 216 -10.22 -16.84 -6.66
N THR A 217 -11.32 -17.41 -6.18
CA THR A 217 -12.57 -17.45 -6.94
C THR A 217 -13.12 -16.03 -7.07
N LYS A 218 -14.02 -15.81 -8.03
CA LYS A 218 -14.72 -14.53 -8.15
C LYS A 218 -15.45 -14.12 -6.86
N GLU A 219 -15.95 -15.12 -6.11
CA GLU A 219 -16.60 -14.86 -4.82
C GLU A 219 -15.57 -14.44 -3.76
N ASP A 220 -14.40 -15.09 -3.71
CA ASP A 220 -13.32 -14.67 -2.80
C ASP A 220 -12.89 -13.21 -3.06
N ILE A 221 -12.77 -12.84 -4.34
CA ILE A 221 -12.46 -11.45 -4.72
C ILE A 221 -13.57 -10.49 -4.26
N ARG A 222 -14.84 -10.84 -4.47
CA ARG A 222 -15.95 -9.99 -3.99
C ARG A 222 -15.94 -9.81 -2.47
N GLU A 223 -15.63 -10.87 -1.73
CA GLU A 223 -15.50 -10.82 -0.27
C GLU A 223 -14.32 -9.91 0.14
N ILE A 224 -13.15 -10.06 -0.48
CA ILE A 224 -11.97 -9.21 -0.23
C ILE A 224 -12.29 -7.75 -0.53
N VAL A 225 -12.86 -7.45 -1.70
CA VAL A 225 -13.22 -6.08 -2.13
C VAL A 225 -14.25 -5.46 -1.19
N LYS A 226 -15.27 -6.23 -0.78
CA LYS A 226 -16.27 -5.78 0.20
C LYS A 226 -15.64 -5.48 1.57
N HIS A 227 -14.72 -6.34 2.03
CA HIS A 227 -13.99 -6.11 3.26
C HIS A 227 -13.13 -4.85 3.16
N ALA A 228 -12.35 -4.69 2.09
CA ALA A 228 -11.54 -3.50 1.84
C ALA A 228 -12.37 -2.20 1.83
N ALA A 229 -13.54 -2.21 1.16
CA ALA A 229 -14.45 -1.08 1.15
C ALA A 229 -14.94 -0.72 2.56
N SER A 230 -15.21 -1.71 3.42
CA SER A 230 -15.58 -1.48 4.83
C SER A 230 -14.44 -0.89 5.68
N LYS A 231 -13.20 -0.97 5.19
CA LYS A 231 -11.98 -0.43 5.79
C LYS A 231 -11.50 0.85 5.11
N HIS A 232 -12.28 1.41 4.18
CA HIS A 232 -11.91 2.57 3.36
C HIS A 232 -10.59 2.37 2.61
N ILE A 233 -10.41 1.16 2.06
CA ILE A 233 -9.25 0.78 1.24
C ILE A 233 -9.72 0.44 -0.16
N ASN A 234 -9.07 1.05 -1.15
CA ASN A 234 -9.20 0.68 -2.56
C ASN A 234 -8.24 -0.46 -2.88
N ILE A 235 -8.68 -1.43 -3.70
CA ILE A 235 -7.79 -2.49 -4.22
C ILE A 235 -7.54 -2.23 -5.70
N ILE A 236 -6.28 -2.05 -6.06
CA ILE A 236 -5.82 -1.98 -7.44
C ILE A 236 -5.36 -3.39 -7.85
N PRO A 237 -6.07 -4.06 -8.77
CA PRO A 237 -5.60 -5.34 -9.31
C PRO A 237 -4.51 -5.11 -10.34
N GLU A 238 -3.49 -5.97 -10.35
CA GLU A 238 -2.47 -6.02 -11.37
C GLU A 238 -2.58 -7.33 -12.17
N ILE A 239 -2.63 -7.17 -13.50
CA ILE A 239 -2.56 -8.24 -14.48
C ILE A 239 -1.43 -7.92 -15.44
N GLU A 240 -0.45 -8.79 -15.52
CA GLU A 240 0.79 -8.55 -16.24
C GLU A 240 0.65 -8.61 -17.77
N PHE A 241 1.08 -7.55 -18.42
CA PHE A 241 1.25 -7.41 -19.87
C PHE A 241 2.42 -6.46 -20.19
N PRO A 242 3.24 -6.75 -21.19
CA PRO A 242 3.31 -7.99 -21.98
C PRO A 242 4.26 -9.05 -21.40
N GLY A 243 5.05 -8.72 -20.37
CA GLY A 243 6.00 -9.58 -19.70
C GLY A 243 5.37 -10.42 -18.58
N HIS A 244 6.20 -11.09 -17.79
CA HIS A 244 5.80 -11.86 -16.59
C HIS A 244 4.61 -12.82 -16.81
N SER A 245 4.43 -13.33 -18.04
CA SER A 245 3.23 -14.05 -18.48
C SER A 245 3.51 -15.53 -18.82
N GLU A 246 4.53 -16.14 -18.25
CA GLU A 246 4.92 -17.53 -18.55
C GLU A 246 3.80 -18.53 -18.22
N GLU A 247 3.03 -18.29 -17.16
CA GLU A 247 1.91 -19.12 -16.74
C GLU A 247 0.78 -19.05 -17.78
N VAL A 248 0.49 -17.87 -18.33
CA VAL A 248 -0.49 -17.69 -19.41
C VAL A 248 -0.03 -18.43 -20.66
N LEU A 249 1.23 -18.21 -21.05
CA LEU A 249 1.81 -18.77 -22.27
C LEU A 249 2.09 -20.28 -22.18
N MET A 250 2.02 -20.86 -20.97
CA MET A 250 1.97 -22.29 -20.79
C MET A 250 0.56 -22.83 -21.08
N ALA A 251 -0.49 -22.19 -20.55
CA ALA A 251 -1.87 -22.61 -20.74
C ALA A 251 -2.40 -22.33 -22.15
N TYR A 252 -1.95 -21.22 -22.76
CA TYR A 252 -2.37 -20.71 -24.08
C TYR A 252 -1.14 -20.33 -24.92
N PRO A 253 -0.33 -21.33 -25.34
CA PRO A 253 0.96 -21.10 -26.01
C PRO A 253 0.83 -20.37 -27.36
N GLU A 254 -0.34 -20.42 -28.00
CA GLU A 254 -0.65 -19.69 -29.25
C GLU A 254 -0.54 -18.17 -29.11
N LEU A 255 -0.60 -17.64 -27.87
CA LEU A 255 -0.42 -16.23 -27.58
C LEU A 255 1.05 -15.80 -27.56
N SER A 256 1.98 -16.76 -27.57
CA SER A 256 3.42 -16.51 -27.62
C SER A 256 3.97 -16.43 -29.05
N CYS A 257 5.17 -15.85 -29.21
CA CYS A 257 5.87 -15.81 -30.49
C CYS A 257 6.27 -17.18 -31.01
N SER A 258 6.54 -18.15 -30.13
CA SER A 258 6.93 -19.51 -30.49
C SER A 258 5.76 -20.45 -30.76
N GLY A 259 4.57 -20.13 -30.23
CA GLY A 259 3.42 -21.03 -30.22
C GLY A 259 3.63 -22.29 -29.36
N LYS A 260 4.61 -22.28 -28.43
CA LYS A 260 5.00 -23.45 -27.61
C LYS A 260 5.11 -23.06 -26.14
N PRO A 261 4.66 -23.94 -25.22
CA PRO A 261 4.77 -23.68 -23.79
C PRO A 261 6.24 -23.61 -23.33
N TYR A 262 6.50 -22.87 -22.24
CA TYR A 262 7.81 -22.72 -21.60
C TYR A 262 8.95 -22.12 -22.46
N GLN A 263 8.62 -21.48 -23.59
CA GLN A 263 9.65 -20.90 -24.47
C GLN A 263 9.70 -19.37 -24.46
N ASN A 264 8.65 -18.74 -24.03
CA ASN A 264 8.54 -17.28 -23.96
C ASN A 264 7.88 -16.87 -22.64
N GLY A 265 8.29 -15.73 -22.09
CA GLY A 265 7.63 -15.06 -20.97
C GLY A 265 6.81 -13.84 -21.40
N ASP A 266 6.89 -13.47 -22.69
CA ASP A 266 6.22 -12.29 -23.23
C ASP A 266 5.18 -12.68 -24.27
N PHE A 267 4.03 -11.98 -24.29
CA PHE A 267 3.02 -12.11 -25.34
C PHE A 267 3.57 -11.79 -26.73
N CYS A 268 2.99 -12.39 -27.75
CA CYS A 268 3.27 -12.05 -29.15
C CYS A 268 2.46 -10.81 -29.55
N ILE A 269 3.08 -9.64 -29.62
CA ILE A 269 2.41 -8.37 -29.96
C ILE A 269 1.92 -8.35 -31.40
N GLY A 270 2.56 -9.11 -32.29
CA GLY A 270 2.09 -9.28 -33.67
C GLY A 270 0.90 -10.22 -33.83
N ASN A 271 0.32 -10.73 -32.75
CA ASN A 271 -0.82 -11.65 -32.75
C ASN A 271 -2.05 -10.96 -32.15
N GLU A 272 -3.09 -10.69 -32.95
CA GLU A 272 -4.30 -10.02 -32.49
C GLU A 272 -5.03 -10.81 -31.38
N GLN A 273 -4.86 -12.13 -31.31
CA GLN A 273 -5.40 -12.93 -30.21
C GLN A 273 -4.83 -12.53 -28.84
N SER A 274 -3.60 -11.99 -28.77
CA SER A 274 -3.03 -11.46 -27.54
C SER A 274 -3.82 -10.25 -27.01
N PHE A 275 -4.30 -9.41 -27.90
CA PHE A 275 -5.16 -8.26 -27.52
C PHE A 275 -6.56 -8.71 -27.15
N THR A 276 -7.14 -9.65 -27.86
CA THR A 276 -8.45 -10.24 -27.50
C THR A 276 -8.37 -10.86 -26.10
N PHE A 277 -7.32 -11.62 -25.81
CA PHE A 277 -7.09 -12.18 -24.47
C PHE A 277 -7.00 -11.10 -23.41
N MET A 278 -6.17 -10.07 -23.65
CA MET A 278 -6.00 -8.94 -22.72
C MET A 278 -7.34 -8.25 -22.44
N GLU A 279 -8.08 -7.88 -23.48
CA GLU A 279 -9.37 -7.18 -23.37
C GLU A 279 -10.41 -8.03 -22.63
N ASP A 280 -10.46 -9.33 -22.91
CA ASP A 280 -11.37 -10.27 -22.24
C ASP A 280 -11.06 -10.44 -20.75
N VAL A 281 -9.78 -10.58 -20.39
CA VAL A 281 -9.34 -10.69 -18.99
C VAL A 281 -9.60 -9.37 -18.24
N LEU A 282 -9.21 -8.24 -18.83
CA LEU A 282 -9.44 -6.93 -18.21
C LEU A 282 -10.93 -6.65 -18.02
N ALA A 283 -11.81 -7.10 -18.93
CA ALA A 283 -13.26 -6.94 -18.77
C ALA A 283 -13.77 -7.66 -17.51
N GLU A 284 -13.36 -8.93 -17.29
CA GLU A 284 -13.78 -9.67 -16.10
C GLU A 284 -13.17 -9.11 -14.80
N VAL A 285 -11.94 -8.60 -14.87
CA VAL A 285 -11.28 -7.94 -13.72
C VAL A 285 -12.01 -6.65 -13.34
N ILE A 286 -12.39 -5.82 -14.30
CA ILE A 286 -13.15 -4.58 -14.08
C ILE A 286 -14.49 -4.85 -13.39
N ASP A 287 -15.15 -5.94 -13.72
CA ASP A 287 -16.43 -6.34 -13.10
C ASP A 287 -16.27 -6.73 -11.60
N LEU A 288 -15.08 -7.16 -11.22
CA LEU A 288 -14.78 -7.59 -9.84
C LEU A 288 -14.22 -6.45 -8.97
N PHE A 289 -13.44 -5.53 -9.56
CA PHE A 289 -12.77 -4.47 -8.84
C PHE A 289 -13.36 -3.09 -9.20
N PRO A 290 -13.94 -2.38 -8.22
CA PRO A 290 -14.49 -1.04 -8.45
C PRO A 290 -13.44 0.06 -8.56
N SER A 291 -12.15 -0.29 -8.52
CA SER A 291 -11.03 0.63 -8.59
C SER A 291 -11.06 1.47 -9.87
N GLU A 292 -10.77 2.76 -9.73
CA GLU A 292 -10.55 3.64 -10.87
C GLU A 292 -9.33 3.20 -11.71
N TYR A 293 -8.31 2.66 -11.03
CA TYR A 293 -7.06 2.21 -11.64
C TYR A 293 -7.04 0.70 -11.82
N ILE A 294 -6.56 0.26 -12.98
CA ILE A 294 -6.18 -1.13 -13.26
C ILE A 294 -4.69 -1.13 -13.63
N HIS A 295 -3.89 -1.91 -12.93
CA HIS A 295 -2.46 -2.02 -13.18
C HIS A 295 -2.22 -3.12 -14.23
N VAL A 296 -1.44 -2.79 -15.25
CA VAL A 296 -1.18 -3.70 -16.38
C VAL A 296 0.28 -4.20 -16.42
N GLY A 297 1.04 -4.02 -15.34
CA GLY A 297 2.46 -4.36 -15.29
C GLY A 297 3.29 -3.45 -16.19
N GLY A 298 3.84 -4.01 -17.26
CA GLY A 298 4.61 -3.29 -18.26
C GLY A 298 6.12 -3.39 -18.05
N ASP A 299 6.55 -4.05 -16.99
CA ASP A 299 7.95 -4.19 -16.61
C ASP A 299 8.63 -5.40 -17.25
N GLU A 300 9.93 -5.32 -17.29
CA GLU A 300 10.91 -6.37 -17.61
C GLU A 300 10.62 -7.24 -18.85
N ALA A 301 9.79 -6.78 -19.80
CA ALA A 301 9.53 -7.52 -21.01
C ALA A 301 10.83 -7.86 -21.76
N GLY A 302 11.05 -9.16 -22.03
CA GLY A 302 12.31 -9.67 -22.58
C GLY A 302 12.58 -9.25 -24.02
N LYS A 303 11.54 -8.94 -24.80
CA LYS A 303 11.59 -8.36 -26.18
C LYS A 303 12.44 -9.12 -27.21
N SER A 304 13.21 -10.12 -26.79
CA SER A 304 14.14 -10.85 -27.68
C SER A 304 13.41 -11.69 -28.71
N ALA A 305 12.26 -12.25 -28.36
CA ALA A 305 11.42 -13.02 -29.26
C ALA A 305 10.79 -12.14 -30.34
N TRP A 306 10.37 -10.91 -30.01
CA TRP A 306 9.77 -9.96 -30.95
C TRP A 306 10.68 -9.57 -32.11
N LYS A 307 12.02 -9.45 -31.83
CA LYS A 307 13.04 -9.16 -32.86
C LYS A 307 13.11 -10.19 -33.98
N LYS A 308 12.67 -11.44 -33.69
CA LYS A 308 12.76 -12.58 -34.61
C LYS A 308 11.39 -13.06 -35.07
N CYS A 309 10.32 -12.67 -34.41
CA CYS A 309 8.96 -13.12 -34.70
C CYS A 309 8.44 -12.49 -36.00
N PRO A 310 8.05 -13.27 -37.02
CA PRO A 310 7.56 -12.72 -38.29
C PRO A 310 6.30 -11.84 -38.10
N LYS A 311 5.39 -12.24 -37.17
CA LYS A 311 4.16 -11.47 -36.87
C LYS A 311 4.49 -10.10 -36.27
N CYS A 312 5.39 -10.07 -35.24
CA CYS A 312 5.84 -8.81 -34.62
C CYS A 312 6.54 -7.90 -35.63
N GLN A 313 7.43 -8.47 -36.48
CA GLN A 313 8.14 -7.70 -37.50
C GLN A 313 7.20 -7.18 -38.62
N ALA A 314 6.17 -7.92 -38.95
CA ALA A 314 5.13 -7.48 -39.90
C ALA A 314 4.33 -6.29 -39.31
N LEU A 315 3.91 -6.38 -38.05
CA LEU A 315 3.23 -5.28 -37.34
C LEU A 315 4.12 -4.04 -37.26
N MET A 316 5.39 -4.19 -36.88
CA MET A 316 6.34 -3.06 -36.85
C MET A 316 6.45 -2.37 -38.20
N LYS A 317 6.54 -3.14 -39.29
CA LYS A 317 6.60 -2.60 -40.66
C LYS A 317 5.29 -1.87 -41.02
N GLU A 318 4.16 -2.48 -40.71
CA GLU A 318 2.83 -1.90 -40.98
C GLU A 318 2.65 -0.55 -40.28
N LYS A 319 3.01 -0.48 -38.99
CA LYS A 319 2.85 0.72 -38.15
C LYS A 319 4.02 1.70 -38.25
N GLY A 320 5.07 1.37 -39.02
CA GLY A 320 6.26 2.23 -39.16
C GLY A 320 7.11 2.33 -37.89
N MET A 321 7.05 1.34 -37.00
CA MET A 321 7.81 1.30 -35.75
C MET A 321 9.30 1.10 -36.02
N LYS A 322 10.15 1.79 -35.24
CA LYS A 322 11.60 1.81 -35.41
C LYS A 322 12.32 0.74 -34.58
N ASN A 323 11.76 0.38 -33.43
CA ASN A 323 12.36 -0.58 -32.52
C ASN A 323 11.26 -1.37 -31.77
N VAL A 324 11.66 -2.40 -31.02
CA VAL A 324 10.72 -3.29 -30.29
C VAL A 324 10.10 -2.64 -29.03
N ASP A 325 10.66 -1.52 -28.55
CA ASP A 325 10.05 -0.80 -27.43
C ASP A 325 8.73 -0.16 -27.86
N GLU A 326 8.60 0.23 -29.14
CA GLU A 326 7.36 0.72 -29.70
C GLU A 326 6.27 -0.38 -29.82
N LEU A 327 6.66 -1.66 -29.88
CA LEU A 327 5.70 -2.77 -29.76
C LEU A 327 5.11 -2.85 -28.35
N GLN A 328 5.94 -2.71 -27.31
CA GLN A 328 5.46 -2.65 -25.94
C GLN A 328 4.51 -1.46 -25.74
N SER A 329 4.95 -0.28 -26.16
CA SER A 329 4.13 0.92 -26.14
C SER A 329 2.80 0.72 -26.87
N TYR A 330 2.78 0.06 -28.03
CA TYR A 330 1.55 -0.23 -28.77
C TYR A 330 0.58 -1.10 -27.95
N MET A 331 1.07 -2.11 -27.21
CA MET A 331 0.19 -2.92 -26.34
C MET A 331 -0.36 -2.09 -25.19
N ILE A 332 0.47 -1.26 -24.55
CA ILE A 332 0.05 -0.40 -23.44
C ILE A 332 -1.00 0.63 -23.90
N HIS A 333 -0.83 1.23 -25.10
CA HIS A 333 -1.84 2.12 -25.68
C HIS A 333 -3.17 1.41 -25.92
N ARG A 334 -3.14 0.19 -26.49
CA ARG A 334 -4.36 -0.62 -26.69
C ARG A 334 -5.04 -0.98 -25.37
N ALA A 335 -4.25 -1.28 -24.31
CA ALA A 335 -4.79 -1.50 -22.97
C ALA A 335 -5.44 -0.24 -22.41
N GLU A 336 -4.80 0.92 -22.55
CA GLU A 336 -5.36 2.21 -22.12
C GLU A 336 -6.65 2.55 -22.88
N GLU A 337 -6.68 2.43 -24.20
CA GLU A 337 -7.89 2.66 -25.02
C GLU A 337 -9.05 1.79 -24.54
N PHE A 338 -8.78 0.51 -24.24
CA PHE A 338 -9.78 -0.40 -23.73
C PHE A 338 -10.26 0.03 -22.35
N LEU A 339 -9.35 0.31 -21.39
CA LEU A 339 -9.69 0.71 -20.03
C LEU A 339 -10.46 2.05 -20.02
N ASN A 340 -10.05 3.04 -20.79
CA ASN A 340 -10.75 4.31 -20.92
C ASN A 340 -12.17 4.12 -21.47
N SER A 341 -12.38 3.18 -22.40
CA SER A 341 -13.71 2.83 -22.90
C SER A 341 -14.65 2.26 -21.82
N LYS A 342 -14.09 1.85 -20.69
CA LYS A 342 -14.78 1.30 -19.50
C LYS A 342 -14.76 2.23 -18.30
N ASP A 343 -14.42 3.50 -18.48
CA ASP A 343 -14.27 4.50 -17.42
C ASP A 343 -13.24 4.05 -16.34
N ARG A 344 -12.14 3.44 -16.79
CA ARG A 344 -11.00 3.04 -15.95
C ARG A 344 -9.72 3.68 -16.45
N LYS A 345 -8.78 3.91 -15.55
CA LYS A 345 -7.45 4.46 -15.85
C LYS A 345 -6.39 3.37 -15.81
N LEU A 346 -5.47 3.43 -16.76
CA LEU A 346 -4.29 2.58 -16.77
C LEU A 346 -3.25 3.10 -15.77
N ILE A 347 -2.67 2.20 -15.00
CA ILE A 347 -1.42 2.41 -14.27
C ILE A 347 -0.44 1.29 -14.63
N GLY A 348 0.86 1.58 -14.71
CA GLY A 348 1.89 0.58 -14.99
C GLY A 348 3.24 0.99 -14.45
N TRP A 349 4.17 0.02 -14.38
CA TRP A 349 5.54 0.26 -13.97
C TRP A 349 6.26 1.21 -14.94
N ASP A 350 7.32 1.86 -14.50
CA ASP A 350 7.95 2.97 -15.24
C ASP A 350 8.58 2.57 -16.59
N GLU A 351 8.64 1.27 -16.95
CA GLU A 351 8.98 0.80 -18.28
C GLU A 351 7.93 1.12 -19.35
N ILE A 352 6.70 1.45 -18.97
CA ILE A 352 5.68 1.93 -19.94
C ILE A 352 6.07 3.27 -20.59
N LEU A 353 7.08 3.96 -20.05
CA LEU A 353 7.72 5.12 -20.69
C LEU A 353 8.53 4.77 -21.95
N GLU A 354 8.90 3.49 -22.11
CA GLU A 354 9.73 3.02 -23.22
C GLU A 354 8.89 2.92 -24.50
N GLY A 355 9.41 3.43 -25.59
CA GLY A 355 8.70 3.43 -26.89
C GLY A 355 7.57 4.47 -27.02
N GLY A 356 7.24 5.18 -25.94
CA GLY A 356 6.20 6.22 -25.89
C GLY A 356 5.11 5.92 -24.86
N LEU A 357 4.90 6.85 -23.93
CA LEU A 357 3.88 6.72 -22.89
C LEU A 357 2.47 6.93 -23.47
N ALA A 358 1.53 6.11 -23.07
CA ALA A 358 0.12 6.27 -23.41
C ALA A 358 -0.44 7.56 -22.76
N PRO A 359 -1.36 8.29 -23.46
CA PRO A 359 -1.68 9.69 -23.15
C PRO A 359 -2.18 9.99 -21.74
N GLU A 360 -2.93 9.07 -21.13
CA GLU A 360 -3.55 9.26 -19.81
C GLU A 360 -2.98 8.31 -18.74
N ALA A 361 -1.95 7.53 -19.11
CA ALA A 361 -1.36 6.53 -18.22
C ALA A 361 -0.75 7.16 -16.98
N THR A 362 -1.02 6.55 -15.82
CA THR A 362 -0.35 6.82 -14.56
C THR A 362 0.89 5.94 -14.44
N VAL A 363 2.00 6.49 -13.95
CA VAL A 363 3.27 5.77 -13.89
C VAL A 363 3.63 5.42 -12.45
N MET A 364 3.98 4.14 -12.21
CA MET A 364 4.51 3.67 -10.94
C MET A 364 6.04 3.56 -11.02
N SER A 365 6.76 4.49 -10.37
CA SER A 365 8.21 4.61 -10.50
C SER A 365 8.95 3.76 -9.49
N TRP A 366 9.50 2.61 -9.94
CA TRP A 366 10.17 1.63 -9.07
C TRP A 366 11.70 1.55 -9.28
N ARG A 367 12.21 1.79 -10.49
CA ARG A 367 13.66 1.75 -10.82
C ARG A 367 14.45 2.92 -10.22
N GLY A 368 13.81 3.75 -9.41
CA GLY A 368 14.32 4.95 -8.79
C GLY A 368 13.29 6.08 -8.89
N GLU A 369 13.76 7.32 -8.85
CA GLU A 369 12.90 8.51 -8.94
C GLU A 369 12.81 9.07 -10.36
N ASP A 370 13.74 8.70 -11.25
CA ASP A 370 13.89 9.31 -12.59
C ASP A 370 12.66 9.08 -13.47
N GLY A 371 12.06 7.89 -13.41
CA GLY A 371 10.81 7.57 -14.12
C GLY A 371 9.66 8.48 -13.69
N GLY A 372 9.50 8.65 -12.39
CA GLY A 372 8.49 9.52 -11.82
C GLY A 372 8.70 11.00 -12.12
N ILE A 373 9.95 11.47 -12.01
CA ILE A 373 10.31 12.85 -12.37
C ILE A 373 10.01 13.13 -13.85
N LYS A 374 10.39 12.20 -14.73
CA LYS A 374 10.13 12.33 -16.17
C LYS A 374 8.61 12.38 -16.45
N SER A 375 7.84 11.49 -15.83
CA SER A 375 6.38 11.42 -16.02
C SER A 375 5.68 12.67 -15.51
N ALA A 376 6.01 13.14 -14.31
CA ALA A 376 5.44 14.37 -13.75
C ALA A 376 5.73 15.60 -14.62
N ARG A 377 6.93 15.71 -15.19
CA ARG A 377 7.28 16.75 -16.18
C ARG A 377 6.49 16.68 -17.48
N MET A 378 6.02 15.50 -17.84
CA MET A 378 5.16 15.28 -19.00
C MET A 378 3.68 15.53 -18.70
N GLY A 379 3.32 15.81 -17.42
CA GLY A 379 1.95 16.03 -16.97
C GLY A 379 1.19 14.74 -16.62
N HIS A 380 1.89 13.64 -16.42
CA HIS A 380 1.29 12.37 -16.02
C HIS A 380 1.34 12.18 -14.51
N ASP A 381 0.31 11.59 -13.96
CA ASP A 381 0.25 11.23 -12.55
C ASP A 381 1.22 10.10 -12.21
N VAL A 382 1.77 10.14 -10.99
CA VAL A 382 2.85 9.27 -10.56
C VAL A 382 2.60 8.73 -9.16
N VAL A 383 2.84 7.44 -8.96
CA VAL A 383 3.02 6.82 -7.65
C VAL A 383 4.50 6.49 -7.47
N MET A 384 5.10 7.00 -6.39
CA MET A 384 6.51 6.75 -6.09
C MET A 384 6.68 5.48 -5.26
N THR A 385 7.46 4.55 -5.79
CA THR A 385 7.76 3.28 -5.13
C THR A 385 9.21 2.80 -5.38
N PRO A 386 10.22 3.69 -5.26
CA PRO A 386 11.59 3.36 -5.65
C PRO A 386 12.15 2.20 -4.82
N GLY A 387 12.63 1.17 -5.51
CA GLY A 387 13.04 -0.10 -4.89
C GLY A 387 14.12 0.05 -3.81
N ASN A 388 15.00 1.03 -3.97
CA ASN A 388 16.02 1.31 -2.96
C ASN A 388 15.49 1.87 -1.63
N TYR A 389 14.22 2.31 -1.56
CA TYR A 389 13.57 2.82 -0.35
C TYR A 389 12.32 2.05 0.06
N MET A 390 11.54 1.57 -0.93
CA MET A 390 10.18 1.09 -0.72
C MET A 390 9.99 -0.41 -0.94
N TYR A 391 11.04 -1.18 -1.28
CA TYR A 391 10.95 -2.63 -1.38
C TYR A 391 11.16 -3.29 -0.02
N LEU A 392 10.09 -3.86 0.51
CA LEU A 392 10.07 -4.51 1.83
C LEU A 392 10.47 -5.98 1.79
N ASP A 393 10.63 -6.56 0.62
CA ASP A 393 11.25 -7.87 0.37
C ASP A 393 12.79 -7.86 0.51
N PHE A 394 13.40 -6.65 0.58
CA PHE A 394 14.84 -6.50 0.84
C PHE A 394 15.19 -6.69 2.32
N TYR A 395 16.44 -7.08 2.59
CA TYR A 395 16.95 -7.22 3.94
C TYR A 395 16.76 -5.95 4.77
N GLN A 396 16.26 -6.10 6.00
CA GLN A 396 16.06 -4.99 6.93
C GLN A 396 17.18 -4.83 7.97
N ALA A 397 18.04 -5.85 8.10
CA ALA A 397 19.23 -5.86 8.98
C ALA A 397 20.35 -6.67 8.31
N ASP A 398 21.43 -7.01 9.04
CA ASP A 398 22.55 -7.83 8.54
C ASP A 398 22.00 -9.17 7.97
N PRO A 399 22.22 -9.48 6.69
CA PRO A 399 21.71 -10.69 6.04
C PRO A 399 22.04 -12.00 6.79
N LYS A 400 23.14 -12.04 7.54
CA LYS A 400 23.53 -13.21 8.33
C LYS A 400 22.61 -13.50 9.51
N THR A 401 21.80 -12.52 9.92
CA THR A 401 20.88 -12.59 11.07
C THR A 401 19.42 -12.60 10.64
N GLN A 402 19.16 -12.58 9.34
CA GLN A 402 17.81 -12.45 8.78
C GLN A 402 17.38 -13.71 8.05
N PRO A 403 16.07 -13.95 7.91
CA PRO A 403 15.57 -14.89 6.92
C PRO A 403 16.11 -14.53 5.53
N TYR A 404 16.23 -15.53 4.68
CA TYR A 404 16.71 -15.30 3.30
C TYR A 404 15.75 -14.36 2.56
N ALA A 405 16.30 -13.38 1.85
CA ALA A 405 15.59 -12.42 1.02
C ALA A 405 16.27 -12.30 -0.35
N ILE A 406 15.61 -11.68 -1.31
CA ILE A 406 16.10 -11.53 -2.68
C ILE A 406 17.45 -10.77 -2.75
N GLY A 407 17.71 -9.91 -1.79
CA GLY A 407 18.91 -9.07 -1.73
C GLY A 407 18.57 -7.67 -1.22
N GLY A 408 19.32 -6.68 -1.67
CA GLY A 408 19.09 -5.28 -1.28
C GLY A 408 19.25 -5.02 0.22
N TYR A 409 19.04 -3.75 0.62
CA TYR A 409 19.06 -3.35 2.03
C TYR A 409 18.15 -2.15 2.26
N THR A 410 17.03 -2.38 2.94
CA THR A 410 16.00 -1.37 3.20
C THR A 410 15.59 -1.39 4.68
N PRO A 411 16.46 -0.89 5.60
CA PRO A 411 16.12 -0.80 7.02
C PRO A 411 15.04 0.27 7.26
N ILE A 412 14.32 0.17 8.36
CA ILE A 412 13.23 1.11 8.72
C ILE A 412 13.66 2.59 8.64
N LYS A 413 14.89 2.91 9.04
CA LYS A 413 15.43 4.28 8.97
C LYS A 413 15.46 4.79 7.53
N LYS A 414 15.78 3.94 6.57
CA LYS A 414 15.85 4.27 5.15
C LYS A 414 14.44 4.52 4.59
N VAL A 415 13.48 3.63 4.86
CA VAL A 415 12.06 3.85 4.51
C VAL A 415 11.56 5.16 5.12
N TYR A 416 11.82 5.37 6.41
CA TYR A 416 11.41 6.59 7.12
C TYR A 416 12.11 7.86 6.61
N SER A 417 13.28 7.78 5.98
CA SER A 417 13.99 8.95 5.45
C SER A 417 13.46 9.42 4.09
N TYR A 418 12.77 8.56 3.35
CA TYR A 418 12.32 8.86 2.00
C TYR A 418 11.22 9.94 1.98
N ASP A 419 11.33 10.92 1.10
CA ASP A 419 10.26 11.86 0.74
C ASP A 419 9.83 11.58 -0.69
N PRO A 420 8.56 11.25 -0.96
CA PRO A 420 8.12 10.89 -2.31
C PRO A 420 8.06 12.07 -3.28
N VAL A 421 8.19 13.31 -2.80
CA VAL A 421 8.23 14.49 -3.68
C VAL A 421 9.67 14.93 -3.89
N PRO A 422 10.26 14.75 -5.09
CA PRO A 422 11.62 15.20 -5.41
C PRO A 422 11.63 16.72 -5.70
N ALA A 423 11.38 17.52 -4.65
CA ALA A 423 11.18 18.97 -4.75
C ALA A 423 12.35 19.73 -5.38
N ASP A 424 13.58 19.18 -5.31
CA ASP A 424 14.76 19.79 -5.96
C ASP A 424 14.76 19.58 -7.48
N SER A 425 13.95 18.65 -7.98
CA SER A 425 13.89 18.25 -9.41
C SER A 425 12.63 18.70 -10.12
N LEU A 426 11.55 19.01 -9.39
CA LEU A 426 10.24 19.36 -9.93
C LEU A 426 9.83 20.79 -9.55
N THR A 427 9.04 21.45 -10.40
CA THR A 427 8.34 22.69 -10.07
C THR A 427 7.13 22.39 -9.19
N ALA A 428 6.55 23.42 -8.57
CA ALA A 428 5.34 23.28 -7.75
C ALA A 428 4.16 22.68 -8.54
N GLU A 429 4.03 23.00 -9.82
CA GLU A 429 3.00 22.43 -10.70
C GLU A 429 3.26 20.95 -10.96
N GLU A 430 4.47 20.59 -11.37
CA GLU A 430 4.88 19.20 -11.62
C GLU A 430 4.75 18.32 -10.37
N CYS A 431 4.99 18.86 -9.16
CA CYS A 431 4.82 18.15 -7.90
C CYS A 431 3.38 17.69 -7.64
N ARG A 432 2.39 18.36 -8.22
CA ARG A 432 0.96 17.98 -8.06
C ARG A 432 0.63 16.65 -8.69
N HIS A 433 1.44 16.20 -9.65
CA HIS A 433 1.32 14.89 -10.26
C HIS A 433 1.80 13.74 -9.38
N ILE A 434 2.49 14.02 -8.25
CA ILE A 434 2.87 12.97 -7.31
C ILE A 434 1.67 12.63 -6.42
N LEU A 435 0.97 11.55 -6.78
CA LEU A 435 -0.23 11.08 -6.08
C LEU A 435 0.09 10.58 -4.67
N GLY A 436 1.28 10.02 -4.47
CA GLY A 436 1.71 9.47 -3.19
C GLY A 436 2.82 8.43 -3.29
N VAL A 437 2.83 7.54 -2.30
CA VAL A 437 3.88 6.53 -2.13
C VAL A 437 3.28 5.15 -1.87
N GLN A 438 3.95 4.13 -2.40
CA GLN A 438 3.64 2.73 -2.12
C GLN A 438 4.89 1.99 -1.67
N ALA A 439 4.74 1.08 -0.71
CA ALA A 439 5.77 0.12 -0.36
C ALA A 439 5.42 -1.25 -0.97
N ASN A 440 6.40 -1.88 -1.60
CA ASN A 440 6.23 -3.13 -2.32
C ASN A 440 6.78 -4.32 -1.54
N THR A 441 6.09 -5.46 -1.65
CA THR A 441 6.53 -6.73 -1.05
C THR A 441 6.39 -7.83 -2.09
N TRP A 442 7.49 -8.16 -2.74
CA TRP A 442 7.62 -9.31 -3.63
C TRP A 442 7.85 -10.58 -2.81
N THR A 443 7.32 -11.72 -3.25
CA THR A 443 7.19 -12.88 -2.38
C THR A 443 7.94 -14.12 -2.85
N GLU A 444 8.91 -13.99 -3.74
CA GLU A 444 9.74 -15.10 -4.21
C GLU A 444 10.37 -15.87 -3.04
N TYR A 445 10.74 -15.17 -1.99
CA TYR A 445 11.43 -15.73 -0.83
C TYR A 445 10.61 -15.64 0.47
N ILE A 446 9.37 -15.17 0.40
CA ILE A 446 8.47 -15.01 1.56
C ILE A 446 7.42 -16.11 1.51
N GLN A 447 7.61 -17.17 2.30
CA GLN A 447 6.86 -18.42 2.18
C GLN A 447 5.72 -18.58 3.20
N THR A 448 5.64 -17.75 4.22
CA THR A 448 4.61 -17.88 5.25
C THR A 448 4.03 -16.51 5.64
N PRO A 449 2.82 -16.48 6.20
CA PRO A 449 2.23 -15.24 6.72
C PRO A 449 3.10 -14.54 7.76
N GLU A 450 3.73 -15.31 8.67
CA GLU A 450 4.60 -14.74 9.71
C GLU A 450 5.85 -14.10 9.08
N HIS A 451 6.39 -14.70 8.01
CA HIS A 451 7.51 -14.13 7.28
C HIS A 451 7.08 -12.85 6.54
N LEU A 452 5.88 -12.84 5.95
CA LEU A 452 5.30 -11.65 5.32
C LEU A 452 5.16 -10.50 6.33
N GLU A 453 4.55 -10.78 7.47
CA GLU A 453 4.41 -9.81 8.56
C GLU A 453 5.77 -9.28 9.05
N TYR A 454 6.75 -10.17 9.23
CA TYR A 454 8.11 -9.81 9.61
C TYR A 454 8.78 -8.88 8.60
N MET A 455 8.60 -9.15 7.31
CA MET A 455 9.19 -8.34 6.24
C MET A 455 8.47 -7.00 6.07
N MET A 456 7.16 -6.96 6.21
CA MET A 456 6.39 -5.72 6.08
C MET A 456 6.53 -4.80 7.29
N PHE A 457 6.43 -5.35 8.50
CA PHE A 457 6.33 -4.54 9.72
C PHE A 457 7.63 -4.55 10.53
N PRO A 458 8.01 -3.37 11.11
CA PRO A 458 7.29 -2.09 11.13
C PRO A 458 7.54 -1.16 9.92
N ARG A 459 8.22 -1.58 8.85
CA ARG A 459 8.63 -0.72 7.73
C ARG A 459 7.45 -0.11 6.97
N ALA A 460 6.37 -0.86 6.77
CA ALA A 460 5.13 -0.36 6.19
C ALA A 460 4.53 0.83 6.98
N LEU A 461 4.70 0.82 8.30
CA LEU A 461 4.28 1.96 9.14
C LEU A 461 5.12 3.21 8.88
N ALA A 462 6.41 3.03 8.59
CA ALA A 462 7.28 4.15 8.21
C ALA A 462 6.84 4.78 6.88
N ALA A 463 6.40 3.98 5.91
CA ALA A 463 5.81 4.48 4.66
C ALA A 463 4.50 5.26 4.92
N SER A 464 3.62 4.76 5.81
CA SER A 464 2.40 5.47 6.22
C SER A 464 2.70 6.85 6.84
N ILE A 465 3.74 6.97 7.67
CA ILE A 465 4.14 8.25 8.27
C ILE A 465 4.58 9.25 7.18
N ARG A 466 5.21 8.78 6.10
CA ARG A 466 5.67 9.65 5.00
C ARG A 466 4.56 10.21 4.14
N SER A 467 3.40 9.62 4.19
CA SER A 467 2.20 10.13 3.55
C SER A 467 1.55 11.32 4.29
N ARG A 468 2.16 11.82 5.38
CA ARG A 468 1.67 12.94 6.19
C ARG A 468 2.49 14.21 5.98
N PRO A 469 1.87 15.42 6.16
CA PRO A 469 2.57 16.68 5.99
C PRO A 469 3.81 16.81 6.89
N ARG A 470 4.88 17.39 6.35
CA ARG A 470 6.06 17.81 7.12
C ARG A 470 6.18 19.33 7.07
N GLN A 471 6.47 19.93 8.20
CA GLN A 471 6.82 21.36 8.22
C GLN A 471 8.08 21.57 7.38
N GLY A 472 7.98 22.43 6.34
CA GLY A 472 9.11 22.89 5.54
C GLY A 472 9.44 22.08 4.29
N HIS A 473 8.63 21.07 3.89
CA HIS A 473 8.82 20.29 2.66
C HIS A 473 7.66 20.53 1.67
N GLU A 474 7.43 21.78 1.34
CA GLU A 474 6.56 22.16 0.22
C GLU A 474 7.41 22.32 -1.04
N CYS A 475 6.88 21.94 -2.20
CA CYS A 475 7.50 22.29 -3.47
C CYS A 475 7.62 23.81 -3.57
N ARG A 476 8.85 24.29 -3.63
CA ARG A 476 9.12 25.73 -3.78
C ARG A 476 8.91 26.12 -5.24
N GLU A 477 8.23 27.23 -5.46
CA GLU A 477 8.26 27.86 -6.78
C GLU A 477 9.72 28.16 -7.13
N ARG A 478 10.17 27.63 -8.25
CA ARG A 478 11.46 28.06 -8.82
C ARG A 478 11.22 29.45 -9.39
N VAL A 479 11.80 30.45 -8.76
CA VAL A 479 11.83 31.84 -9.25
C VAL A 479 12.75 31.93 -10.48
#